data_cff0918884a9c0dd46552fd8eeaf0cb0
#
_entry.id   cff0918884a9c0dd46552fd8eeaf0cb0
#
_cell.length_a   1.000
_cell.length_b   1.000
_cell.length_c   1.000
_cell.angle_alpha   90.00
_cell.angle_beta   90.00
_cell.angle_gamma   90.00
#
_symmetry.space_group_name_H-M   'P 1'
#
loop_
_entity.id
_entity.type
_entity.pdbx_description
1 polymer ?
#
loop_
_entity_poly.entity_id
_entity_poly.type
_entity_poly.pdbx_seq_one_letter_code
_entity_poly.pdbx_strand_id
1 'polypeptide(L)'
;MIYRKPDGGLEKQYRDKGGRAVWERSSMANLFTRVSIRKFQDRKIEKKDLEYILRAAMAAPSAGNQQPWEFYVTDDKMLLQELSKTSPYAGLLADAPQAIITAYRKDCKIPEYAQIDMSIAMENMWLATDEIGLGGVWIGIAPVKERMQAVEAILKLPEDQSAFGIFALGYPAEEKKQEDR
;
A
#
# COMPACT_ATOMS: atom_id res chain seq x y z
N MET A 1 8.00 14.10 13.55
CA MET A 1 9.19 14.62 12.81
C MET A 1 8.75 14.88 11.40
N ILE A 2 8.78 16.13 10.97
CA ILE A 2 8.34 16.55 9.64
C ILE A 2 9.48 16.27 8.67
N TYR A 3 9.23 15.51 7.59
CA TYR A 3 10.19 15.36 6.51
C TYR A 3 10.26 16.68 5.74
N ARG A 4 11.36 17.42 5.87
CA ARG A 4 11.66 18.57 5.01
C ARG A 4 12.53 18.09 3.85
N LYS A 5 12.05 18.27 2.62
CA LYS A 5 12.97 18.24 1.47
C LYS A 5 14.02 19.35 1.64
N PRO A 6 15.29 19.08 1.29
CA PRO A 6 16.37 20.06 1.43
C PRO A 6 16.20 21.37 0.63
N ASP A 7 15.27 21.40 -0.31
CA ASP A 7 15.08 22.50 -1.28
C ASP A 7 13.92 23.47 -0.97
N GLY A 8 13.25 23.34 0.17
CA GLY A 8 12.18 24.25 0.59
C GLY A 8 10.95 24.31 -0.32
N GLY A 9 10.90 23.47 -1.37
CA GLY A 9 9.87 23.53 -2.42
C GLY A 9 8.47 23.11 -1.98
N LEU A 10 8.35 22.38 -0.88
CA LEU A 10 7.06 21.90 -0.38
C LEU A 10 6.28 22.95 0.44
N GLU A 11 6.95 23.88 1.08
CA GLU A 11 6.28 24.88 1.93
C GLU A 11 5.33 25.80 1.18
N LYS A 12 5.58 26.11 -0.10
CA LYS A 12 4.74 27.02 -0.90
C LYS A 12 3.52 26.33 -1.51
N GLN A 13 3.55 25.03 -1.69
CA GLN A 13 2.50 24.29 -2.42
C GLN A 13 1.32 23.87 -1.53
N TYR A 14 1.51 23.87 -0.21
CA TYR A 14 0.56 23.34 0.78
C TYR A 14 0.10 24.37 1.81
N ARG A 15 0.09 25.66 1.48
CA ARG A 15 -0.49 26.69 2.34
C ARG A 15 -1.90 27.05 1.85
N ASP A 16 -2.87 27.09 2.79
CA ASP A 16 -4.22 27.60 2.50
C ASP A 16 -4.17 29.11 2.28
N LYS A 17 -5.31 29.69 1.86
CA LYS A 17 -5.46 31.15 1.65
C LYS A 17 -5.18 31.98 2.91
N GLY A 18 -5.10 31.37 4.08
CA GLY A 18 -4.76 31.98 5.37
C GLY A 18 -3.32 31.73 5.81
N GLY A 19 -2.47 31.13 4.96
CA GLY A 19 -1.05 30.88 5.25
C GLY A 19 -0.77 29.69 6.15
N ARG A 20 -1.80 28.88 6.52
CA ARG A 20 -1.61 27.66 7.30
C ARG A 20 -1.13 26.53 6.40
N ALA A 21 -0.24 25.71 6.93
CA ALA A 21 0.23 24.52 6.24
C ALA A 21 -0.91 23.53 6.06
N VAL A 22 -1.43 23.41 4.83
CA VAL A 22 -2.57 22.53 4.49
C VAL A 22 -2.21 21.07 4.69
N TRP A 23 -0.93 20.72 4.52
CA TRP A 23 -0.43 19.35 4.72
C TRP A 23 -0.52 18.86 6.18
N GLU A 24 -0.43 19.75 7.17
CA GLU A 24 -0.66 19.39 8.58
C GLU A 24 -2.10 18.94 8.83
N ARG A 25 -3.03 19.42 8.02
CA ARG A 25 -4.44 19.00 8.09
C ARG A 25 -4.69 17.70 7.31
N SER A 26 -4.07 17.52 6.13
CA SER A 26 -4.33 16.34 5.31
C SER A 26 -3.70 15.09 5.92
N SER A 27 -2.44 15.14 6.33
CA SER A 27 -1.74 13.99 6.90
C SER A 27 -2.35 13.47 8.20
N MET A 28 -2.95 14.32 9.01
CA MET A 28 -3.68 13.91 10.22
C MET A 28 -5.11 13.44 9.89
N ALA A 29 -5.75 14.04 8.86
CA ALA A 29 -7.11 13.68 8.47
C ALA A 29 -7.17 12.24 7.95
N ASN A 30 -6.19 11.80 7.19
CA ASN A 30 -6.16 10.46 6.58
C ASN A 30 -6.21 9.33 7.61
N LEU A 31 -5.66 9.54 8.80
CA LEU A 31 -5.78 8.58 9.91
C LEU A 31 -7.24 8.32 10.31
N PHE A 32 -8.10 9.33 10.16
CA PHE A 32 -9.50 9.30 10.58
C PHE A 32 -10.49 9.18 9.41
N THR A 33 -10.04 9.38 8.17
CA THR A 33 -10.91 9.37 6.98
C THR A 33 -10.67 8.20 6.04
N ARG A 34 -9.46 7.61 6.07
CA ARG A 34 -9.12 6.47 5.23
C ARG A 34 -10.10 5.30 5.43
N VAL A 35 -10.62 4.79 4.33
CA VAL A 35 -11.53 3.64 4.29
C VAL A 35 -11.06 2.59 3.29
N SER A 36 -11.56 1.36 3.44
CA SER A 36 -11.31 0.29 2.46
C SER A 36 -12.19 0.49 1.24
N ILE A 37 -11.58 0.83 0.11
CA ILE A 37 -12.23 0.94 -1.19
C ILE A 37 -12.03 -0.36 -1.95
N ARG A 38 -13.14 -0.94 -2.47
CA ARG A 38 -13.16 -2.23 -3.16
C ARG A 38 -13.76 -2.17 -4.57
N LYS A 39 -14.31 -1.01 -4.95
CA LYS A 39 -14.79 -0.75 -6.30
C LYS A 39 -13.99 0.38 -6.90
N PHE A 40 -13.47 0.17 -8.10
CA PHE A 40 -12.55 1.08 -8.76
C PHE A 40 -13.09 1.45 -10.14
N GLN A 41 -12.71 2.63 -10.61
CA GLN A 41 -12.93 3.05 -11.99
C GLN A 41 -11.94 2.30 -12.91
N ASP A 42 -12.33 2.05 -14.14
CA ASP A 42 -11.42 1.55 -15.19
C ASP A 42 -10.54 2.69 -15.69
N ARG A 43 -9.61 3.10 -14.82
CA ARG A 43 -8.67 4.18 -15.08
C ARG A 43 -7.29 3.80 -14.55
N LYS A 44 -6.29 3.97 -15.41
CA LYS A 44 -4.88 3.69 -15.08
C LYS A 44 -4.35 4.72 -14.07
N ILE A 45 -3.61 4.23 -13.07
CA ILE A 45 -2.87 5.06 -12.12
C ILE A 45 -1.62 5.61 -12.81
N GLU A 46 -1.32 6.88 -12.58
CA GLU A 46 -0.13 7.50 -13.13
C GLU A 46 1.15 6.97 -12.44
N LYS A 47 2.21 6.81 -13.21
CA LYS A 47 3.48 6.28 -12.70
C LYS A 47 4.02 7.09 -11.50
N LYS A 48 3.88 8.43 -11.54
CA LYS A 48 4.31 9.31 -10.44
C LYS A 48 3.58 9.03 -9.14
N ASP A 49 2.28 8.68 -9.22
CA ASP A 49 1.44 8.38 -8.06
C ASP A 49 1.84 7.04 -7.44
N LEU A 50 2.12 6.04 -8.29
CA LEU A 50 2.69 4.76 -7.83
C LEU A 50 4.06 4.93 -7.17
N GLU A 51 4.94 5.73 -7.76
CA GLU A 51 6.26 6.02 -7.17
C GLU A 51 6.12 6.73 -5.82
N TYR A 52 5.17 7.64 -5.68
CA TYR A 52 4.87 8.31 -4.41
C TYR A 52 4.43 7.30 -3.34
N ILE A 53 3.47 6.43 -3.68
CA ILE A 53 2.93 5.40 -2.78
C ILE A 53 4.03 4.42 -2.33
N LEU A 54 4.87 3.95 -3.26
CA LEU A 54 5.97 3.04 -2.95
C LEU A 54 7.04 3.70 -2.09
N ARG A 55 7.35 4.98 -2.33
CA ARG A 55 8.28 5.75 -1.48
C ARG A 55 7.75 5.93 -0.07
N ALA A 56 6.44 6.15 0.09
CA ALA A 56 5.81 6.23 1.41
C ALA A 56 5.93 4.89 2.16
N ALA A 57 5.69 3.76 1.48
CA ALA A 57 5.91 2.44 2.05
C ALA A 57 7.36 2.23 2.49
N MET A 58 8.34 2.57 1.65
CA MET A 58 9.77 2.44 1.95
C MET A 58 10.27 3.42 3.03
N ALA A 59 9.52 4.47 3.33
CA ALA A 59 9.81 5.40 4.43
C ALA A 59 9.40 4.86 5.81
N ALA A 60 8.79 3.68 5.88
CA ALA A 60 8.42 3.04 7.12
C ALA A 60 9.66 2.76 8.00
N PRO A 61 9.57 2.89 9.32
CA PRO A 61 10.59 2.35 10.21
C PRO A 61 10.58 0.82 10.16
N SER A 62 11.75 0.22 10.43
CA SER A 62 11.88 -1.23 10.53
C SER A 62 12.85 -1.63 11.64
N ALA A 63 12.70 -2.83 12.17
CA ALA A 63 13.57 -3.35 13.22
C ALA A 63 15.05 -3.34 12.76
N GLY A 64 15.90 -2.68 13.53
CA GLY A 64 17.31 -2.53 13.16
C GLY A 64 17.56 -1.88 11.80
N ASN A 65 16.59 -1.13 11.26
CA ASN A 65 16.58 -0.55 9.92
C ASN A 65 16.83 -1.60 8.82
N GLN A 66 16.24 -2.79 8.98
CA GLN A 66 16.48 -3.93 8.08
C GLN A 66 15.78 -3.83 6.73
N GLN A 67 14.68 -3.04 6.65
CA GLN A 67 13.97 -2.75 5.40
C GLN A 67 13.69 -4.01 4.55
N PRO A 68 12.94 -4.98 5.07
CA PRO A 68 12.83 -6.31 4.46
C PRO A 68 11.94 -6.38 3.22
N TRP A 69 11.25 -5.29 2.89
CA TRP A 69 10.18 -5.23 1.90
C TRP A 69 10.63 -5.39 0.46
N GLU A 70 9.80 -6.12 -0.28
CA GLU A 70 9.82 -6.24 -1.73
C GLU A 70 8.40 -5.92 -2.25
N PHE A 71 8.31 -5.18 -3.35
CA PHE A 71 7.04 -4.75 -3.92
C PHE A 71 6.94 -5.18 -5.39
N TYR A 72 5.87 -5.89 -5.71
CA TYR A 72 5.55 -6.34 -7.07
C TYR A 72 4.28 -5.62 -7.53
N VAL A 73 4.41 -4.75 -8.52
CA VAL A 73 3.30 -3.96 -9.05
C VAL A 73 2.76 -4.62 -10.31
N THR A 74 1.46 -4.79 -10.41
CA THR A 74 0.82 -5.37 -11.60
C THR A 74 -0.48 -4.67 -11.97
N ASP A 75 -0.69 -4.50 -13.27
CA ASP A 75 -1.96 -4.16 -13.93
C ASP A 75 -2.37 -5.26 -14.94
N ASP A 76 -1.68 -6.41 -14.92
CA ASP A 76 -2.00 -7.57 -15.74
C ASP A 76 -3.29 -8.25 -15.24
N LYS A 77 -4.32 -8.19 -16.08
CA LYS A 77 -5.65 -8.74 -15.77
C LYS A 77 -5.64 -10.25 -15.54
N MET A 78 -4.79 -11.01 -16.23
CA MET A 78 -4.68 -12.45 -16.03
C MET A 78 -4.08 -12.76 -14.65
N LEU A 79 -3.02 -12.04 -14.30
CA LEU A 79 -2.37 -12.19 -12.98
C LEU A 79 -3.32 -11.77 -11.84
N LEU A 80 -4.04 -10.66 -12.01
CA LEU A 80 -5.06 -10.21 -11.04
C LEU A 80 -6.19 -11.23 -10.88
N GLN A 81 -6.62 -11.87 -11.97
CA GLN A 81 -7.62 -12.96 -11.95
C GLN A 81 -7.11 -14.20 -11.21
N GLU A 82 -5.85 -14.55 -11.34
CA GLU A 82 -5.25 -15.67 -10.58
C GLU A 82 -5.14 -15.31 -9.09
N LEU A 83 -4.63 -14.12 -8.78
CA LEU A 83 -4.50 -13.63 -7.41
C LEU A 83 -5.85 -13.51 -6.70
N SER A 84 -6.95 -13.25 -7.43
CA SER A 84 -8.30 -13.16 -6.84
C SER A 84 -8.76 -14.44 -6.16
N LYS A 85 -8.14 -15.58 -6.46
CA LYS A 85 -8.47 -16.91 -5.92
C LYS A 85 -7.67 -17.28 -4.67
N THR A 86 -6.67 -16.48 -4.29
CA THR A 86 -5.73 -16.81 -3.20
C THR A 86 -6.30 -16.61 -1.79
N SER A 87 -7.44 -15.93 -1.66
CA SER A 87 -8.10 -15.67 -0.39
C SER A 87 -9.60 -15.47 -0.61
N PRO A 88 -10.47 -15.86 0.35
CA PRO A 88 -11.90 -15.58 0.25
C PRO A 88 -12.24 -14.08 0.20
N TYR A 89 -11.28 -13.21 0.53
CA TYR A 89 -11.43 -11.76 0.48
C TYR A 89 -10.78 -11.11 -0.75
N ALA A 90 -10.11 -11.91 -1.60
CA ALA A 90 -9.35 -11.42 -2.74
C ALA A 90 -10.17 -11.25 -4.03
N GLY A 91 -11.44 -11.68 -4.05
CA GLY A 91 -12.29 -11.69 -5.26
C GLY A 91 -12.35 -10.36 -5.99
N LEU A 92 -12.25 -9.24 -5.27
CA LEU A 92 -12.24 -7.89 -5.85
C LEU A 92 -11.03 -7.63 -6.78
N LEU A 93 -9.95 -8.41 -6.68
CA LEU A 93 -8.77 -8.27 -7.56
C LEU A 93 -9.09 -8.55 -9.03
N ALA A 94 -10.08 -9.39 -9.30
CA ALA A 94 -10.51 -9.69 -10.69
C ALA A 94 -10.92 -8.42 -11.45
N ASP A 95 -11.49 -7.45 -10.73
CA ASP A 95 -12.00 -6.19 -11.29
C ASP A 95 -11.09 -4.99 -10.95
N ALA A 96 -10.04 -5.19 -10.15
CA ALA A 96 -9.14 -4.12 -9.78
C ALA A 96 -8.32 -3.63 -10.98
N PRO A 97 -8.06 -2.32 -11.12
CA PRO A 97 -7.20 -1.79 -12.18
C PRO A 97 -5.74 -2.12 -11.94
N GLN A 98 -5.33 -2.24 -10.68
CA GLN A 98 -3.93 -2.45 -10.29
C GLN A 98 -3.83 -3.05 -8.90
N ALA A 99 -2.74 -3.78 -8.63
CA ALA A 99 -2.38 -4.25 -7.31
C ALA A 99 -0.87 -4.12 -7.06
N ILE A 100 -0.52 -3.93 -5.78
CA ILE A 100 0.84 -4.04 -5.26
C ILE A 100 0.87 -5.27 -4.36
N ILE A 101 1.59 -6.29 -4.78
CA ILE A 101 1.83 -7.47 -3.95
C ILE A 101 3.07 -7.19 -3.13
N THR A 102 2.96 -7.38 -1.83
CA THR A 102 4.03 -7.12 -0.88
C THR A 102 4.61 -8.43 -0.39
N ALA A 103 5.93 -8.52 -0.38
CA ALA A 103 6.70 -9.63 0.12
C ALA A 103 7.84 -9.12 1.00
N TYR A 104 8.45 -10.01 1.75
CA TYR A 104 9.63 -9.69 2.57
C TYR A 104 10.71 -10.73 2.40
N ARG A 105 11.96 -10.29 2.52
CA ARG A 105 13.13 -11.15 2.53
C ARG A 105 13.23 -11.92 3.85
N LYS A 106 13.44 -13.22 3.78
CA LYS A 106 13.60 -14.12 4.94
C LYS A 106 14.97 -14.01 5.59
N ASP A 107 15.98 -13.62 4.82
CA ASP A 107 17.38 -13.46 5.22
C ASP A 107 17.70 -12.08 5.81
N CYS A 108 16.67 -11.32 6.17
CA CYS A 108 16.83 -10.02 6.81
C CYS A 108 17.42 -10.16 8.23
N LYS A 109 17.96 -9.07 8.77
CA LYS A 109 18.76 -9.04 10.01
C LYS A 109 18.02 -9.57 11.25
N ILE A 110 16.70 -9.33 11.34
CA ILE A 110 15.83 -9.74 12.46
C ILE A 110 14.52 -10.30 11.85
N PRO A 111 14.51 -11.54 11.34
CA PRO A 111 13.41 -12.11 10.56
C PRO A 111 12.07 -12.13 11.31
N GLU A 112 12.11 -12.25 12.65
CA GLU A 112 10.92 -12.30 13.50
C GLU A 112 10.08 -11.01 13.41
N TYR A 113 10.72 -9.89 13.07
CA TYR A 113 10.06 -8.59 12.91
C TYR A 113 9.63 -8.29 11.48
N ALA A 114 10.00 -9.11 10.50
CA ALA A 114 9.74 -8.81 9.09
C ALA A 114 8.27 -8.53 8.78
N GLN A 115 7.34 -9.33 9.33
CA GLN A 115 5.90 -9.11 9.12
C GLN A 115 5.38 -7.85 9.85
N ILE A 116 5.99 -7.49 10.98
CA ILE A 116 5.66 -6.25 11.70
C ILE A 116 6.11 -5.05 10.86
N ASP A 117 7.34 -5.08 10.36
CA ASP A 117 7.88 -4.04 9.47
C ASP A 117 7.02 -3.87 8.21
N MET A 118 6.60 -5.00 7.61
CA MET A 118 5.69 -5.00 6.46
C MET A 118 4.34 -4.37 6.78
N SER A 119 3.81 -4.58 8.00
CA SER A 119 2.54 -3.99 8.42
C SER A 119 2.62 -2.46 8.45
N ILE A 120 3.73 -1.92 8.95
CA ILE A 120 3.98 -0.47 9.00
C ILE A 120 4.13 0.09 7.56
N ALA A 121 4.89 -0.59 6.71
CA ALA A 121 5.04 -0.19 5.30
C ALA A 121 3.71 -0.21 4.55
N MET A 122 2.85 -1.21 4.81
CA MET A 122 1.53 -1.31 4.21
C MET A 122 0.60 -0.18 4.66
N GLU A 123 0.63 0.21 5.93
CA GLU A 123 -0.18 1.34 6.41
C GLU A 123 0.29 2.66 5.81
N ASN A 124 1.60 2.91 5.74
CA ASN A 124 2.14 4.09 5.06
C ASN A 124 1.69 4.14 3.59
N MET A 125 1.74 3.00 2.89
CA MET A 125 1.25 2.86 1.52
C MET A 125 -0.22 3.25 1.41
N TRP A 126 -1.05 2.78 2.33
CA TRP A 126 -2.48 3.02 2.33
C TRP A 126 -2.82 4.49 2.59
N LEU A 127 -2.18 5.10 3.59
CA LEU A 127 -2.35 6.52 3.89
C LEU A 127 -1.92 7.41 2.72
N ALA A 128 -0.78 7.11 2.08
CA ALA A 128 -0.31 7.83 0.90
C ALA A 128 -1.27 7.69 -0.30
N THR A 129 -1.90 6.53 -0.45
CA THR A 129 -2.91 6.29 -1.49
C THR A 129 -4.14 7.17 -1.28
N ASP A 130 -4.65 7.24 -0.06
CA ASP A 130 -5.80 8.05 0.31
C ASP A 130 -5.50 9.56 0.17
N GLU A 131 -4.30 9.99 0.56
CA GLU A 131 -3.86 11.39 0.50
C GLU A 131 -3.91 11.98 -0.92
N ILE A 132 -3.60 11.17 -1.92
CA ILE A 132 -3.61 11.61 -3.33
C ILE A 132 -4.95 11.38 -4.03
N GLY A 133 -6.00 11.01 -3.30
CA GLY A 133 -7.36 10.83 -3.81
C GLY A 133 -7.58 9.50 -4.52
N LEU A 134 -6.67 8.54 -4.37
CA LEU A 134 -6.89 7.15 -4.75
C LEU A 134 -7.55 6.38 -3.60
N GLY A 135 -8.11 5.24 -3.91
CA GLY A 135 -8.63 4.31 -2.92
C GLY A 135 -7.87 2.99 -2.96
N GLY A 136 -7.88 2.29 -1.84
CA GLY A 136 -7.27 0.98 -1.80
C GLY A 136 -7.81 0.10 -0.68
N VAL A 137 -7.41 -1.17 -0.70
CA VAL A 137 -7.70 -2.12 0.35
C VAL A 137 -6.57 -3.13 0.50
N TRP A 138 -6.17 -3.35 1.75
CA TRP A 138 -5.23 -4.41 2.11
C TRP A 138 -5.96 -5.76 2.20
N ILE A 139 -5.53 -6.73 1.40
CA ILE A 139 -5.95 -8.12 1.44
C ILE A 139 -4.91 -8.90 2.23
N GLY A 140 -5.30 -9.42 3.40
CA GLY A 140 -4.43 -10.18 4.28
C GLY A 140 -4.07 -11.55 3.70
N ILE A 141 -2.79 -11.77 3.44
CA ILE A 141 -2.19 -13.02 3.00
C ILE A 141 -1.47 -13.68 4.16
N ALA A 142 -0.41 -13.07 4.67
CA ALA A 142 0.22 -13.48 5.91
C ALA A 142 -0.70 -13.17 7.11
N PRO A 143 -0.62 -13.98 8.21
CA PRO A 143 0.28 -15.12 8.44
C PRO A 143 -0.31 -16.47 8.00
N VAL A 144 -1.32 -16.50 7.13
CA VAL A 144 -2.01 -17.74 6.71
C VAL A 144 -1.16 -18.44 5.66
N LYS A 145 -0.51 -19.54 6.05
CA LYS A 145 0.48 -20.25 5.22
C LYS A 145 -0.03 -20.65 3.85
N GLU A 146 -1.25 -21.17 3.77
CA GLU A 146 -1.86 -21.61 2.51
C GLU A 146 -2.02 -20.44 1.53
N ARG A 147 -2.39 -19.25 2.02
CA ARG A 147 -2.50 -18.03 1.20
C ARG A 147 -1.13 -17.54 0.75
N MET A 148 -0.14 -17.56 1.65
CA MET A 148 1.24 -17.16 1.33
C MET A 148 1.78 -18.04 0.20
N GLN A 149 1.70 -19.37 0.34
CA GLN A 149 2.14 -20.33 -0.67
C GLN A 149 1.42 -20.15 -2.02
N ALA A 150 0.12 -19.88 -2.01
CA ALA A 150 -0.64 -19.64 -3.23
C ALA A 150 -0.13 -18.39 -3.97
N VAL A 151 0.11 -17.28 -3.27
CA VAL A 151 0.64 -16.04 -3.86
C VAL A 151 2.09 -16.25 -4.33
N GLU A 152 2.93 -16.90 -3.53
CA GLU A 152 4.32 -17.23 -3.85
C GLU A 152 4.42 -18.06 -5.12
N ALA A 153 3.56 -19.07 -5.27
CA ALA A 153 3.52 -19.93 -6.46
C ALA A 153 3.08 -19.17 -7.73
N ILE A 154 2.04 -18.32 -7.63
CA ILE A 154 1.53 -17.52 -8.75
C ILE A 154 2.61 -16.54 -9.25
N LEU A 155 3.28 -15.84 -8.34
CA LEU A 155 4.31 -14.85 -8.66
C LEU A 155 5.67 -15.49 -8.93
N LYS A 156 5.85 -16.78 -8.64
CA LYS A 156 7.15 -17.45 -8.67
C LYS A 156 8.20 -16.69 -7.88
N LEU A 157 7.83 -16.33 -6.64
CA LEU A 157 8.75 -15.58 -5.78
C LEU A 157 10.04 -16.36 -5.54
N PRO A 158 11.18 -15.66 -5.41
CA PRO A 158 12.43 -16.27 -4.99
C PRO A 158 12.28 -17.02 -3.64
N GLU A 159 13.05 -18.09 -3.45
CA GLU A 159 12.97 -18.92 -2.23
C GLU A 159 13.29 -18.16 -0.95
N ASP A 160 14.07 -17.09 -1.05
CA ASP A 160 14.45 -16.20 0.05
C ASP A 160 13.38 -15.15 0.39
N GLN A 161 12.23 -15.17 -0.30
CA GLN A 161 11.13 -14.25 -0.05
C GLN A 161 9.88 -14.98 0.46
N SER A 162 9.02 -14.23 1.16
CA SER A 162 7.68 -14.67 1.56
C SER A 162 6.63 -13.61 1.26
N ALA A 163 5.49 -14.05 0.72
CA ALA A 163 4.35 -13.18 0.47
C ALA A 163 3.76 -12.65 1.80
N PHE A 164 3.43 -11.36 1.83
CA PHE A 164 2.86 -10.73 3.03
C PHE A 164 1.42 -10.28 2.84
N GLY A 165 1.14 -9.53 1.78
CA GLY A 165 -0.20 -8.99 1.53
C GLY A 165 -0.38 -8.57 0.08
N ILE A 166 -1.62 -8.27 -0.29
CA ILE A 166 -1.93 -7.67 -1.59
C ILE A 166 -2.68 -6.37 -1.33
N PHE A 167 -2.22 -5.28 -1.91
CA PHE A 167 -2.87 -4.00 -1.87
C PHE A 167 -3.50 -3.70 -3.22
N ALA A 168 -4.83 -3.85 -3.30
CA ALA A 168 -5.60 -3.42 -4.46
C ALA A 168 -5.80 -1.91 -4.41
N LEU A 169 -5.59 -1.20 -5.52
CA LEU A 169 -5.70 0.26 -5.54
C LEU A 169 -6.18 0.77 -6.90
N GLY A 170 -6.77 1.96 -6.89
CA GLY A 170 -7.30 2.64 -8.08
C GLY A 170 -8.08 3.90 -7.74
N TYR A 171 -8.63 4.57 -8.74
CA TYR A 171 -9.57 5.65 -8.53
C TYR A 171 -10.88 5.08 -7.98
N PRO A 172 -11.41 5.59 -6.85
CA PRO A 172 -12.63 5.06 -6.24
C PRO A 172 -13.84 5.15 -7.18
N ALA A 173 -14.63 4.07 -7.25
CA ALA A 173 -15.94 4.03 -7.88
C ALA A 173 -17.07 3.85 -6.84
N GLU A 174 -16.75 4.02 -5.57
CA GLU A 174 -17.68 4.00 -4.44
C GLU A 174 -17.30 5.09 -3.44
N GLU A 175 -18.29 5.60 -2.69
CA GLU A 175 -18.07 6.50 -1.57
C GLU A 175 -18.29 5.74 -0.26
N LYS A 176 -17.35 5.88 0.67
CA LYS A 176 -17.44 5.34 2.03
C LYS A 176 -16.99 6.38 3.04
N LYS A 177 -17.61 6.33 4.20
CA LYS A 177 -17.19 7.12 5.36
C LYS A 177 -16.64 6.20 6.43
N GLN A 178 -15.61 6.69 7.14
CA GLN A 178 -15.13 6.04 8.36
C GLN A 178 -16.25 6.10 9.41
N GLU A 179 -16.54 4.96 10.02
CA GLU A 179 -17.41 4.92 11.18
C GLU A 179 -16.64 5.42 12.41
N ASP A 180 -17.32 6.15 13.28
CA ASP A 180 -16.77 6.56 14.57
C ASP A 180 -16.54 5.30 15.43
N ARG A 181 -15.35 5.20 16.04
CA ARG A 181 -14.91 4.01 16.78
C ARG A 181 -14.51 4.37 18.20
#